data_39f61a557b2ba4899157d101c85e756a
#
_entry.id   39f61a557b2ba4899157d101c85e756a
#
_cell.length_a   1.000
_cell.length_b   1.000
_cell.length_c   1.000
_cell.angle_alpha   90.00
_cell.angle_beta   90.00
_cell.angle_gamma   90.00
#
_symmetry.space_group_name_H-M   'P 1'
#
loop_
_entity.id
_entity.type
_entity.pdbx_description
1 polymer ?
#
loop_
_entity_poly.entity_id
_entity_poly.type
_entity_poly.pdbx_seq_one_letter_code
_entity_poly.pdbx_strand_id
1 'polypeptide(L)'
;FKKFKDPKDAPNWRTDVKRWAYKVYTEYEFFVKNPPKCDVGIWIDADTVTYNDIPKAKLTEWMPKDKDIAVLGREAVNYIEAGFVMMQMTELNKALFADLFGIWDSGEIYNYKEWHDAFVFTRIMNLHQAHGLQVNNLSPYCADLNAFEASPLVRYMYHNKGLLKFKQEQANQEAPNTKVKTKKTEASSKKPIVVTPQDCMPIEDIRMNILTNAKRMPTAITKRCQWNDEEVAIVSAGPSLKKSFREIQQLQNRGVRIVCVKHSHNTLLENNIQPWACTILDPRPFNEKSTHGFVRKELLAKPHPRVMYWVATMSNPDVVTHLLDKKAKVVAWDAYCNAIEGWDFFKNRLLITGGTCAGMRSIGLLHTLGFRTMHLYGFDSCIEGEPKNKNELAEDGRKKWLKVSIGEDSKPYWTTGELLAQAQDFEKLMQREEIDLDIHVHGDGLVKALWDDGLKDKIEKTTYKEIFDDIP
;
A
#
# COMPACT_ATOMS: atom_id res chain seq x y z
N PHE A 1 16.24 -28.84 14.50
CA PHE A 1 16.34 -27.38 14.62
C PHE A 1 17.52 -26.93 15.49
N LYS A 2 18.09 -27.76 16.37
CA LYS A 2 19.32 -27.41 17.14
C LYS A 2 20.55 -27.15 16.26
N LYS A 3 20.56 -27.59 15.01
CA LYS A 3 21.65 -27.37 14.06
C LYS A 3 21.73 -25.97 13.48
N PHE A 4 20.64 -25.18 13.55
CA PHE A 4 20.63 -23.82 13.01
C PHE A 4 21.24 -22.85 13.99
N LYS A 5 22.13 -22.00 13.48
CA LYS A 5 22.77 -20.93 14.25
C LYS A 5 21.99 -19.64 13.96
N ASP A 6 21.57 -18.97 15.03
CA ASP A 6 21.05 -17.60 14.87
C ASP A 6 22.22 -16.64 14.70
N PRO A 7 22.06 -15.54 13.95
CA PRO A 7 23.04 -14.48 13.95
C PRO A 7 23.22 -13.95 15.38
N LYS A 8 24.45 -13.59 15.73
CA LYS A 8 24.78 -13.13 17.09
C LYS A 8 24.19 -11.77 17.45
N ASP A 9 23.83 -10.98 16.45
CA ASP A 9 23.27 -9.62 16.58
C ASP A 9 21.79 -9.67 16.22
N ALA A 10 20.97 -8.97 16.99
CA ALA A 10 19.50 -8.97 17.01
C ALA A 10 18.80 -9.54 15.76
N PRO A 11 17.97 -10.59 15.87
CA PRO A 11 17.45 -11.30 14.72
C PRO A 11 16.54 -10.39 13.90
N ASN A 12 17.05 -9.99 12.74
CA ASN A 12 16.21 -9.48 11.68
C ASN A 12 15.40 -10.67 11.15
N TRP A 13 14.09 -10.50 10.93
CA TRP A 13 13.22 -11.55 10.40
C TRP A 13 13.76 -12.21 9.11
N ARG A 14 14.53 -11.45 8.29
CA ARG A 14 15.16 -11.95 7.06
C ARG A 14 16.27 -12.97 7.29
N THR A 15 16.83 -13.00 8.47
CA THR A 15 17.95 -13.87 8.87
C THR A 15 17.59 -14.80 10.02
N ASP A 16 16.32 -14.88 10.40
CA ASP A 16 15.82 -15.84 11.39
C ASP A 16 15.60 -17.23 10.77
N VAL A 17 16.69 -17.92 10.50
CA VAL A 17 16.69 -19.22 9.81
C VAL A 17 15.84 -20.26 10.53
N LYS A 18 15.75 -20.25 11.86
CA LYS A 18 14.97 -21.19 12.63
C LYS A 18 13.49 -21.00 12.43
N ARG A 19 13.02 -19.76 12.46
CA ARG A 19 11.62 -19.41 12.24
C ARG A 19 11.14 -19.95 10.89
N TRP A 20 11.90 -19.72 9.83
CA TRP A 20 11.52 -20.12 8.48
C TRP A 20 11.75 -21.62 8.22
N ALA A 21 12.69 -22.24 8.92
CA ALA A 21 12.89 -23.68 8.87
C ALA A 21 11.62 -24.46 9.27
N TYR A 22 10.86 -24.01 10.26
CA TYR A 22 9.61 -24.68 10.65
C TYR A 22 8.65 -24.82 9.48
N LYS A 23 8.47 -23.75 8.70
CA LYS A 23 7.60 -23.76 7.52
C LYS A 23 8.12 -24.72 6.46
N VAL A 24 9.37 -24.54 6.02
CA VAL A 24 9.99 -25.36 4.96
C VAL A 24 9.97 -26.85 5.31
N TYR A 25 10.27 -27.22 6.54
CA TYR A 25 10.21 -28.63 6.97
C TYR A 25 8.77 -29.16 6.99
N THR A 26 7.78 -28.35 7.36
CA THR A 26 6.38 -28.75 7.34
C THR A 26 5.86 -28.91 5.92
N GLU A 27 6.23 -28.00 5.00
CA GLU A 27 5.89 -28.09 3.58
C GLU A 27 6.50 -29.38 2.96
N TYR A 28 7.76 -29.68 3.25
CA TYR A 28 8.41 -30.90 2.79
C TYR A 28 7.72 -32.16 3.33
N GLU A 29 7.42 -32.20 4.62
CA GLU A 29 6.74 -33.35 5.24
C GLU A 29 5.38 -33.60 4.57
N PHE A 30 4.63 -32.52 4.30
CA PHE A 30 3.29 -32.61 3.73
C PHE A 30 3.29 -32.90 2.22
N PHE A 31 4.11 -32.22 1.45
CA PHE A 31 4.03 -32.30 -0.02
C PHE A 31 4.92 -33.41 -0.61
N VAL A 32 6.00 -33.78 0.07
CA VAL A 32 7.01 -34.72 -0.49
C VAL A 32 7.00 -36.05 0.24
N LYS A 33 7.13 -36.02 1.57
CA LYS A 33 7.33 -37.25 2.34
C LYS A 33 6.03 -38.01 2.60
N ASN A 34 4.96 -37.29 2.95
CA ASN A 34 3.64 -37.85 3.23
C ASN A 34 2.55 -37.15 2.39
N PRO A 35 2.65 -37.20 1.02
CA PRO A 35 1.75 -36.45 0.18
C PRO A 35 0.29 -36.90 0.37
N PRO A 36 -0.65 -35.97 0.52
CA PRO A 36 -2.07 -36.30 0.60
C PRO A 36 -2.56 -36.86 -0.73
N LYS A 37 -3.60 -37.73 -0.66
CA LYS A 37 -4.29 -38.24 -1.86
C LYS A 37 -5.26 -37.19 -2.41
N CYS A 38 -4.72 -36.19 -3.10
CA CYS A 38 -5.48 -35.14 -3.78
C CYS A 38 -4.75 -34.66 -5.02
N ASP A 39 -5.47 -34.01 -5.93
CA ASP A 39 -4.90 -33.49 -7.18
C ASP A 39 -4.16 -32.16 -6.96
N VAL A 40 -4.65 -31.35 -6.02
CA VAL A 40 -4.11 -30.01 -5.71
C VAL A 40 -3.96 -29.84 -4.20
N GLY A 41 -2.78 -29.45 -3.76
CA GLY A 41 -2.49 -29.02 -2.40
C GLY A 41 -2.53 -27.49 -2.30
N ILE A 42 -2.95 -26.97 -1.14
CA ILE A 42 -2.95 -25.55 -0.85
C ILE A 42 -2.23 -25.32 0.48
N TRP A 43 -1.19 -24.49 0.45
CA TRP A 43 -0.56 -23.97 1.64
C TRP A 43 -1.16 -22.61 1.98
N ILE A 44 -1.51 -22.42 3.23
CA ILE A 44 -2.02 -21.16 3.78
C ILE A 44 -1.32 -20.93 5.12
N ASP A 45 -0.67 -19.77 5.29
CA ASP A 45 -0.05 -19.40 6.57
C ASP A 45 -1.10 -19.28 7.68
N ALA A 46 -0.76 -19.71 8.88
CA ALA A 46 -1.68 -19.82 10.03
C ALA A 46 -2.26 -18.46 10.51
N ASP A 47 -1.67 -17.35 10.09
CA ASP A 47 -2.13 -16.00 10.36
C ASP A 47 -3.00 -15.41 9.21
N THR A 48 -3.41 -16.26 8.28
CA THR A 48 -4.40 -15.91 7.26
C THR A 48 -5.81 -16.12 7.81
N VAL A 49 -6.67 -15.12 7.68
CA VAL A 49 -8.07 -15.16 8.14
C VAL A 49 -9.00 -15.25 6.93
N THR A 50 -9.80 -16.32 6.86
CA THR A 50 -10.85 -16.49 5.87
C THR A 50 -12.16 -15.91 6.39
N TYR A 51 -12.83 -15.05 5.62
CA TYR A 51 -14.07 -14.38 6.01
C TYR A 51 -15.23 -14.64 5.04
N ASN A 52 -14.96 -15.20 3.87
CA ASN A 52 -15.97 -15.64 2.91
C ASN A 52 -15.66 -17.04 2.39
N ASP A 53 -16.70 -17.79 2.04
CA ASP A 53 -16.56 -19.10 1.41
C ASP A 53 -15.96 -18.97 0.01
N ILE A 54 -14.99 -19.85 -0.30
CA ILE A 54 -14.34 -19.87 -1.61
C ILE A 54 -15.09 -20.88 -2.51
N PRO A 55 -15.77 -20.42 -3.57
CA PRO A 55 -16.43 -21.33 -4.49
C PRO A 55 -15.43 -22.26 -5.19
N LYS A 56 -15.79 -23.54 -5.33
CA LYS A 56 -14.94 -24.53 -6.02
C LYS A 56 -14.48 -24.07 -7.42
N ALA A 57 -15.35 -23.36 -8.15
CA ALA A 57 -15.01 -22.81 -9.46
C ALA A 57 -13.82 -21.83 -9.41
N LYS A 58 -13.68 -21.07 -8.31
CA LYS A 58 -12.55 -20.14 -8.12
C LYS A 58 -11.24 -20.88 -7.85
N LEU A 59 -11.27 -21.96 -7.12
CA LEU A 59 -10.07 -22.80 -6.93
C LEU A 59 -9.57 -23.38 -8.28
N THR A 60 -10.49 -23.77 -9.15
CA THR A 60 -10.15 -24.26 -10.51
C THR A 60 -9.64 -23.13 -11.40
N GLU A 61 -10.16 -21.90 -11.25
CA GLU A 61 -9.67 -20.71 -11.97
C GLU A 61 -8.26 -20.31 -11.51
N TRP A 62 -7.98 -20.40 -10.21
CA TRP A 62 -6.67 -20.06 -9.66
C TRP A 62 -5.61 -21.12 -9.94
N MET A 63 -6.03 -22.37 -10.13
CA MET A 63 -5.15 -23.49 -10.46
C MET A 63 -5.62 -24.17 -11.76
N PRO A 64 -5.38 -23.56 -12.93
CA PRO A 64 -5.68 -24.19 -14.23
C PRO A 64 -4.85 -25.46 -14.45
N LYS A 65 -5.38 -26.39 -15.24
CA LYS A 65 -4.74 -27.69 -15.49
C LYS A 65 -3.38 -27.63 -16.20
N ASP A 66 -3.12 -26.55 -16.93
CA ASP A 66 -1.87 -26.26 -17.63
C ASP A 66 -0.84 -25.54 -16.75
N LYS A 67 -1.13 -25.35 -15.48
CA LYS A 67 -0.24 -24.73 -14.49
C LYS A 67 0.13 -25.73 -13.41
N ASP A 68 1.40 -25.73 -13.03
CA ASP A 68 1.90 -26.62 -11.98
C ASP A 68 1.73 -26.01 -10.58
N ILE A 69 1.90 -24.69 -10.48
CA ILE A 69 1.86 -23.96 -9.20
C ILE A 69 1.20 -22.59 -9.38
N ALA A 70 0.44 -22.15 -8.40
CA ALA A 70 -0.10 -20.81 -8.33
C ALA A 70 0.41 -20.09 -7.08
N VAL A 71 0.91 -18.87 -7.27
CA VAL A 71 1.58 -18.06 -6.24
C VAL A 71 1.12 -16.61 -6.29
N LEU A 72 1.41 -15.88 -5.22
CA LEU A 72 1.24 -14.43 -5.16
C LEU A 72 2.58 -13.74 -5.47
N GLY A 73 2.74 -13.24 -6.69
CA GLY A 73 3.94 -12.50 -7.09
C GLY A 73 4.02 -11.12 -6.45
N ARG A 74 5.23 -10.63 -6.22
CA ARG A 74 5.51 -9.27 -5.74
C ARG A 74 6.60 -8.64 -6.60
N GLU A 75 6.23 -7.67 -7.43
CA GLU A 75 7.19 -7.00 -8.31
C GLU A 75 8.18 -6.13 -7.53
N ALA A 76 7.74 -5.56 -6.40
CA ALA A 76 8.54 -4.59 -5.65
C ALA A 76 9.80 -5.20 -5.01
N VAL A 77 9.79 -6.48 -4.65
CA VAL A 77 10.86 -7.13 -3.87
C VAL A 77 11.49 -8.36 -4.55
N ASN A 78 11.09 -8.67 -5.78
CA ASN A 78 11.62 -9.82 -6.55
C ASN A 78 11.48 -11.20 -5.86
N TYR A 79 10.51 -11.36 -4.97
CA TYR A 79 10.13 -12.65 -4.40
C TYR A 79 8.63 -12.70 -4.11
N ILE A 80 8.07 -13.91 -4.11
CA ILE A 80 6.63 -14.15 -3.91
C ILE A 80 6.21 -13.86 -2.47
N GLU A 81 4.88 -13.76 -2.28
CA GLU A 81 4.26 -13.89 -0.97
C GLU A 81 4.00 -15.37 -0.69
N ALA A 82 4.80 -15.99 0.16
CA ALA A 82 4.72 -17.42 0.45
C ALA A 82 3.59 -17.80 1.43
N GLY A 83 2.80 -16.83 1.90
CA GLY A 83 1.64 -17.07 2.79
C GLY A 83 0.47 -17.77 2.11
N PHE A 84 0.48 -17.88 0.77
CA PHE A 84 -0.48 -18.66 0.00
C PHE A 84 0.20 -19.25 -1.23
N VAL A 85 0.16 -20.59 -1.35
CA VAL A 85 0.68 -21.34 -2.50
C VAL A 85 -0.30 -22.47 -2.82
N MET A 86 -0.74 -22.56 -4.08
CA MET A 86 -1.46 -23.73 -4.60
C MET A 86 -0.55 -24.52 -5.55
N MET A 87 -0.63 -25.83 -5.52
CA MET A 87 0.16 -26.66 -6.40
C MET A 87 -0.54 -27.94 -6.81
N GLN A 88 -0.31 -28.39 -8.03
CA GLN A 88 -0.66 -29.74 -8.42
C GLN A 88 0.28 -30.76 -7.75
N MET A 89 -0.23 -31.89 -7.35
CA MET A 89 0.53 -32.93 -6.65
C MET A 89 1.33 -33.78 -7.65
N THR A 90 2.22 -33.10 -8.43
CA THR A 90 3.08 -33.72 -9.47
C THR A 90 4.48 -33.97 -8.95
N GLU A 91 5.22 -34.84 -9.61
CA GLU A 91 6.63 -35.11 -9.29
C GLU A 91 7.50 -33.85 -9.46
N LEU A 92 7.16 -32.98 -10.41
CA LEU A 92 7.88 -31.70 -10.60
C LEU A 92 7.76 -30.77 -9.38
N ASN A 93 6.56 -30.65 -8.83
CA ASN A 93 6.34 -29.85 -7.61
C ASN A 93 6.95 -30.50 -6.36
N LYS A 94 6.92 -31.84 -6.27
CA LYS A 94 7.62 -32.55 -5.19
C LYS A 94 9.13 -32.28 -5.25
N ALA A 95 9.72 -32.28 -6.44
CA ALA A 95 11.14 -31.95 -6.62
C ALA A 95 11.45 -30.53 -6.17
N LEU A 96 10.60 -29.54 -6.52
CA LEU A 96 10.75 -28.16 -6.07
C LEU A 96 10.80 -28.05 -4.53
N PHE A 97 9.87 -28.70 -3.81
CA PHE A 97 9.86 -28.67 -2.34
C PHE A 97 10.97 -29.51 -1.72
N ALA A 98 11.44 -30.56 -2.39
CA ALA A 98 12.61 -31.33 -1.96
C ALA A 98 13.89 -30.47 -2.07
N ASP A 99 14.05 -29.72 -3.15
CA ASP A 99 15.18 -28.80 -3.33
C ASP A 99 15.15 -27.66 -2.31
N LEU A 100 13.97 -27.09 -2.10
CA LEU A 100 13.78 -26.05 -1.07
C LEU A 100 14.18 -26.58 0.32
N PHE A 101 13.70 -27.75 0.71
CA PHE A 101 14.08 -28.42 1.95
C PHE A 101 15.60 -28.69 2.01
N GLY A 102 16.20 -29.18 0.91
CA GLY A 102 17.61 -29.51 0.83
C GLY A 102 18.53 -28.34 1.19
N ILE A 103 18.18 -27.12 0.79
CA ILE A 103 18.91 -25.89 1.13
C ILE A 103 18.96 -25.67 2.65
N TRP A 104 17.85 -25.86 3.36
CA TRP A 104 17.84 -25.76 4.83
C TRP A 104 18.53 -26.95 5.48
N ASP A 105 18.29 -28.15 4.98
CA ASP A 105 18.81 -29.38 5.59
C ASP A 105 20.32 -29.51 5.47
N SER A 106 20.90 -29.08 4.35
CA SER A 106 22.35 -29.05 4.14
C SER A 106 23.05 -27.88 4.86
N GLY A 107 22.31 -26.82 5.24
CA GLY A 107 22.87 -25.57 5.74
C GLY A 107 23.32 -24.60 4.63
N GLU A 108 23.03 -24.91 3.36
CA GLU A 108 23.31 -24.03 2.21
C GLU A 108 22.59 -22.68 2.33
N ILE A 109 21.51 -22.61 3.11
CA ILE A 109 20.76 -21.39 3.40
C ILE A 109 21.66 -20.22 3.83
N TYR A 110 22.77 -20.49 4.52
CA TYR A 110 23.71 -19.45 4.97
C TYR A 110 24.52 -18.81 3.83
N ASN A 111 24.47 -19.34 2.62
CA ASN A 111 25.09 -18.78 1.43
C ASN A 111 24.15 -17.82 0.69
N TYR A 112 22.87 -17.74 1.11
CA TYR A 112 21.90 -16.83 0.51
C TYR A 112 21.93 -15.46 1.22
N LYS A 113 21.62 -14.41 0.46
CA LYS A 113 21.55 -13.04 0.98
C LYS A 113 20.48 -12.88 2.07
N GLU A 114 19.34 -13.55 1.90
CA GLU A 114 18.22 -13.57 2.84
C GLU A 114 17.83 -15.02 3.14
N TRP A 115 17.50 -15.31 4.40
CA TRP A 115 17.28 -16.68 4.90
C TRP A 115 15.81 -16.98 5.19
N HIS A 116 14.89 -16.19 4.63
CA HIS A 116 13.47 -16.45 4.77
C HIS A 116 12.92 -17.28 3.60
N ASP A 117 11.84 -17.99 3.87
CA ASP A 117 11.19 -18.92 2.95
C ASP A 117 10.86 -18.31 1.59
N ALA A 118 10.17 -17.17 1.57
CA ALA A 118 9.71 -16.53 0.34
C ALA A 118 10.84 -16.16 -0.63
N PHE A 119 11.99 -15.68 -0.11
CA PHE A 119 13.16 -15.34 -0.92
C PHE A 119 13.77 -16.59 -1.56
N VAL A 120 14.02 -17.63 -0.76
CA VAL A 120 14.64 -18.86 -1.25
C VAL A 120 13.68 -19.64 -2.13
N PHE A 121 12.42 -19.74 -1.75
CA PHE A 121 11.39 -20.39 -2.57
C PHE A 121 11.32 -19.79 -3.96
N THR A 122 11.33 -18.47 -4.08
CA THR A 122 11.33 -17.80 -5.39
C THR A 122 12.54 -18.17 -6.23
N ARG A 123 13.72 -18.27 -5.61
CA ARG A 123 14.95 -18.68 -6.32
C ARG A 123 14.84 -20.08 -6.88
N ILE A 124 14.37 -21.02 -6.07
CA ILE A 124 14.20 -22.43 -6.49
C ILE A 124 13.07 -22.53 -7.53
N MET A 125 11.94 -21.84 -7.33
CA MET A 125 10.85 -21.80 -8.30
C MET A 125 11.33 -21.28 -9.67
N ASN A 126 12.14 -20.22 -9.72
CA ASN A 126 12.69 -19.69 -10.98
C ASN A 126 13.63 -20.69 -11.66
N LEU A 127 14.41 -21.47 -10.91
CA LEU A 127 15.22 -22.54 -11.46
C LEU A 127 14.32 -23.61 -12.08
N HIS A 128 13.28 -24.05 -11.40
CA HIS A 128 12.33 -25.02 -11.93
C HIS A 128 11.53 -24.49 -13.12
N GLN A 129 11.22 -23.19 -13.17
CA GLN A 129 10.62 -22.56 -14.35
C GLN A 129 11.54 -22.66 -15.59
N ALA A 130 12.83 -22.48 -15.41
CA ALA A 130 13.79 -22.68 -16.51
C ALA A 130 13.82 -24.14 -17.02
N HIS A 131 13.34 -25.10 -16.21
CA HIS A 131 13.21 -26.53 -16.56
C HIS A 131 11.74 -26.94 -16.83
N GLY A 132 10.85 -25.97 -17.08
CA GLY A 132 9.51 -26.25 -17.59
C GLY A 132 8.37 -26.11 -16.60
N LEU A 133 8.61 -25.77 -15.31
CA LEU A 133 7.55 -25.51 -14.32
C LEU A 133 6.66 -24.35 -14.79
N GLN A 134 5.35 -24.59 -14.86
CA GLN A 134 4.38 -23.59 -15.27
C GLN A 134 3.79 -22.88 -14.05
N VAL A 135 4.05 -21.61 -13.92
CA VAL A 135 3.59 -20.79 -12.79
C VAL A 135 2.37 -19.96 -13.18
N ASN A 136 1.35 -19.95 -12.32
CA ASN A 136 0.24 -18.99 -12.36
C ASN A 136 0.45 -17.93 -11.28
N ASN A 137 0.72 -16.69 -11.69
CA ASN A 137 0.82 -15.58 -10.75
C ASN A 137 -0.55 -14.97 -10.52
N LEU A 138 -1.11 -15.13 -9.31
CA LEU A 138 -2.43 -14.62 -8.93
C LEU A 138 -2.43 -13.11 -8.59
N SER A 139 -1.25 -12.50 -8.45
CA SER A 139 -1.08 -11.07 -8.22
C SER A 139 -0.10 -10.44 -9.22
N PRO A 140 -0.32 -10.58 -10.54
CA PRO A 140 0.63 -10.16 -11.57
C PRO A 140 0.85 -8.65 -11.62
N TYR A 141 -0.02 -7.88 -10.96
CA TYR A 141 0.01 -6.41 -10.91
C TYR A 141 0.27 -5.89 -9.50
N CYS A 142 0.83 -6.71 -8.62
CA CYS A 142 1.20 -6.29 -7.28
C CYS A 142 2.34 -5.26 -7.36
N ALA A 143 1.95 -4.00 -7.49
CA ALA A 143 2.89 -2.87 -7.50
C ALA A 143 3.37 -2.51 -6.10
N ASP A 144 2.70 -2.99 -5.06
CA ASP A 144 3.08 -2.82 -3.67
C ASP A 144 3.36 -4.18 -2.99
N LEU A 145 3.66 -4.13 -1.70
CA LEU A 145 4.14 -5.30 -0.96
C LEU A 145 3.04 -6.26 -0.50
N ASN A 146 1.75 -5.87 -0.60
CA ASN A 146 0.65 -6.73 -0.19
C ASN A 146 0.03 -7.51 -1.35
N ALA A 147 0.62 -8.66 -1.64
CA ALA A 147 0.17 -9.52 -2.72
C ALA A 147 -1.21 -10.15 -2.47
N PHE A 148 -1.66 -10.32 -1.22
CA PHE A 148 -3.01 -10.77 -0.90
C PHE A 148 -4.06 -9.76 -1.37
N GLU A 149 -3.85 -8.46 -1.07
CA GLU A 149 -4.76 -7.39 -1.48
C GLU A 149 -4.78 -7.18 -3.00
N ALA A 150 -3.64 -7.44 -3.67
CA ALA A 150 -3.51 -7.33 -5.11
C ALA A 150 -3.96 -8.60 -5.87
N SER A 151 -4.53 -9.58 -5.18
CA SER A 151 -4.94 -10.87 -5.72
C SER A 151 -6.44 -11.10 -5.59
N PRO A 152 -7.02 -12.06 -6.32
CA PRO A 152 -8.42 -12.48 -6.14
C PRO A 152 -8.74 -12.99 -4.74
N LEU A 153 -7.74 -13.36 -3.94
CA LEU A 153 -7.88 -13.83 -2.56
C LEU A 153 -8.50 -12.78 -1.64
N VAL A 154 -8.29 -11.50 -1.92
CA VAL A 154 -8.83 -10.39 -1.11
C VAL A 154 -10.34 -10.43 -0.92
N ARG A 155 -11.08 -11.16 -1.74
CA ARG A 155 -12.54 -11.36 -1.60
C ARG A 155 -12.92 -12.42 -0.57
N TYR A 156 -11.96 -13.24 -0.16
CA TYR A 156 -12.21 -14.44 0.64
C TYR A 156 -11.38 -14.47 1.90
N MET A 157 -10.17 -13.93 1.86
CA MET A 157 -9.23 -14.00 2.97
C MET A 157 -8.25 -12.82 2.96
N TYR A 158 -7.65 -12.56 4.11
CA TYR A 158 -6.53 -11.64 4.25
C TYR A 158 -5.42 -12.27 5.11
N HIS A 159 -4.19 -11.88 4.85
CA HIS A 159 -3.03 -12.28 5.63
C HIS A 159 -2.80 -11.27 6.74
N ASN A 160 -2.87 -11.72 7.99
CA ASN A 160 -2.75 -10.87 9.17
C ASN A 160 -1.27 -10.63 9.50
N LYS A 161 -0.68 -9.58 8.92
CA LYS A 161 0.73 -9.23 9.10
C LYS A 161 0.94 -8.12 10.14
N GLY A 162 2.12 -8.13 10.77
CA GLY A 162 2.63 -7.03 11.60
C GLY A 162 1.81 -6.76 12.86
N LEU A 163 1.46 -5.50 13.13
CA LEU A 163 0.79 -5.06 14.35
C LEU A 163 -0.61 -5.62 14.59
N LEU A 164 -1.33 -5.97 13.53
CA LEU A 164 -2.65 -6.61 13.69
C LEU A 164 -2.49 -7.97 14.38
N LYS A 165 -1.43 -8.71 14.04
CA LYS A 165 -1.06 -9.97 14.70
C LYS A 165 -0.71 -9.74 16.18
N PHE A 166 0.09 -8.71 16.48
CA PHE A 166 0.48 -8.38 17.86
C PHE A 166 -0.71 -7.99 18.73
N LYS A 167 -1.63 -7.17 18.20
CA LYS A 167 -2.86 -6.78 18.91
C LYS A 167 -3.80 -7.95 19.15
N GLN A 168 -3.89 -8.89 18.21
CA GLN A 168 -4.69 -10.12 18.38
C GLN A 168 -4.03 -11.11 19.37
N GLU A 169 -2.72 -11.24 19.35
CA GLU A 169 -1.97 -12.07 20.31
C GLU A 169 -2.09 -11.50 21.74
N GLN A 170 -2.03 -10.18 21.92
CA GLN A 170 -2.28 -9.52 23.21
C GLN A 170 -3.74 -9.71 23.66
N ALA A 171 -4.71 -9.52 22.78
CA ALA A 171 -6.12 -9.74 23.12
C ALA A 171 -6.43 -11.21 23.48
N ASN A 172 -5.75 -12.18 22.87
CA ASN A 172 -5.88 -13.60 23.18
C ASN A 172 -5.13 -14.01 24.46
N GLN A 173 -4.07 -13.29 24.86
CA GLN A 173 -3.34 -13.53 26.11
C GLN A 173 -4.05 -12.91 27.33
N GLU A 174 -4.86 -11.86 27.12
CA GLU A 174 -5.63 -11.19 28.17
C GLU A 174 -7.01 -11.78 28.43
N ALA A 175 -7.37 -12.92 27.83
CA ALA A 175 -8.61 -13.61 28.10
C ALA A 175 -8.45 -14.56 29.32
N PRO A 176 -8.81 -14.16 30.54
CA PRO A 176 -8.72 -15.05 31.71
C PRO A 176 -9.90 -15.97 31.73
N ASN A 177 -9.58 -17.26 31.86
CA ASN A 177 -10.52 -18.33 32.24
C ASN A 177 -10.96 -18.14 33.69
N THR A 178 -11.91 -17.25 33.96
CA THR A 178 -12.56 -17.19 35.26
C THR A 178 -13.98 -16.64 35.17
N LYS A 179 -14.93 -17.49 35.50
CA LYS A 179 -16.31 -17.10 35.81
C LYS A 179 -16.32 -16.23 37.07
N VAL A 180 -16.40 -14.91 36.92
CA VAL A 180 -16.69 -14.00 38.03
C VAL A 180 -17.93 -13.18 37.70
N LYS A 181 -18.86 -13.18 38.63
CA LYS A 181 -20.10 -12.38 38.59
C LYS A 181 -19.78 -10.89 38.54
N THR A 182 -20.19 -10.23 37.47
CA THR A 182 -19.97 -8.82 37.23
C THR A 182 -20.92 -7.94 38.03
N LYS A 183 -20.37 -7.07 38.86
CA LYS A 183 -20.98 -5.79 39.21
C LYS A 183 -20.74 -4.81 38.04
N LYS A 184 -21.83 -4.26 37.51
CA LYS A 184 -21.78 -3.22 36.49
C LYS A 184 -21.08 -1.97 37.04
N THR A 185 -19.92 -1.66 36.47
CA THR A 185 -19.36 -0.31 36.47
C THR A 185 -19.26 0.09 35.00
N GLU A 186 -19.98 1.11 34.62
CA GLU A 186 -19.99 1.65 33.25
C GLU A 186 -18.66 2.39 32.99
N ALA A 187 -17.68 1.67 32.47
CA ALA A 187 -16.56 2.28 31.75
C ALA A 187 -16.89 2.25 30.27
N SER A 188 -17.10 3.42 29.68
CA SER A 188 -17.35 3.61 28.26
C SER A 188 -16.11 3.20 27.47
N SER A 189 -16.04 1.95 27.07
CA SER A 189 -15.03 1.48 26.11
C SER A 189 -15.35 2.11 24.74
N LYS A 190 -14.62 3.15 24.37
CA LYS A 190 -14.70 3.75 23.03
C LYS A 190 -14.21 2.71 22.02
N LYS A 191 -15.14 2.17 21.22
CA LYS A 191 -14.79 1.23 20.15
C LYS A 191 -13.95 1.96 19.09
N PRO A 192 -12.91 1.32 18.51
CA PRO A 192 -12.17 1.92 17.42
C PRO A 192 -13.12 2.20 16.23
N ILE A 193 -13.00 3.41 15.65
CA ILE A 193 -13.78 3.81 14.48
C ILE A 193 -13.03 3.35 13.25
N VAL A 194 -13.60 2.41 12.50
CA VAL A 194 -13.09 1.97 11.19
C VAL A 194 -13.98 2.56 10.10
N VAL A 195 -13.37 3.20 9.11
CA VAL A 195 -14.07 3.76 7.96
C VAL A 195 -13.73 2.91 6.73
N THR A 196 -14.77 2.42 6.05
CA THR A 196 -14.61 1.72 4.76
C THR A 196 -14.83 2.73 3.65
N PRO A 197 -13.82 3.02 2.81
CA PRO A 197 -13.96 3.90 1.66
C PRO A 197 -14.97 3.33 0.66
N GLN A 198 -15.78 4.21 0.07
CA GLN A 198 -16.68 3.88 -1.02
C GLN A 198 -16.24 4.59 -2.29
N ASP A 199 -16.54 4.03 -3.45
CA ASP A 199 -16.32 4.70 -4.72
C ASP A 199 -17.14 6.01 -4.77
N CYS A 200 -16.47 7.08 -5.17
CA CYS A 200 -17.10 8.41 -5.23
C CYS A 200 -17.99 8.62 -6.48
N MET A 201 -17.99 7.66 -7.41
CA MET A 201 -18.79 7.62 -8.62
C MET A 201 -19.14 6.18 -9.01
N PRO A 202 -20.15 5.95 -9.85
CA PRO A 202 -20.42 4.65 -10.46
C PRO A 202 -19.19 4.11 -11.20
N ILE A 203 -18.95 2.81 -11.08
CA ILE A 203 -17.80 2.12 -11.69
C ILE A 203 -17.77 2.31 -13.21
N GLU A 204 -18.93 2.29 -13.86
CA GLU A 204 -19.08 2.47 -15.30
C GLU A 204 -18.63 3.85 -15.76
N ASP A 205 -18.91 4.88 -14.98
CA ASP A 205 -18.49 6.26 -15.28
C ASP A 205 -16.96 6.40 -15.13
N ILE A 206 -16.38 5.76 -14.12
CA ILE A 206 -14.92 5.72 -13.95
C ILE A 206 -14.26 4.99 -15.13
N ARG A 207 -14.83 3.86 -15.59
CA ARG A 207 -14.36 3.13 -16.77
C ARG A 207 -14.43 3.98 -18.04
N MET A 208 -15.52 4.74 -18.23
CA MET A 208 -15.64 5.67 -19.35
C MET A 208 -14.59 6.79 -19.32
N ASN A 209 -14.31 7.35 -18.14
CA ASN A 209 -13.23 8.32 -17.97
C ASN A 209 -11.89 7.72 -18.42
N ILE A 210 -11.56 6.52 -17.96
CA ILE A 210 -10.32 5.81 -18.29
C ILE A 210 -10.17 5.61 -19.79
N LEU A 211 -11.20 5.06 -20.46
CA LEU A 211 -11.18 4.81 -21.91
C LEU A 211 -11.00 6.08 -22.71
N THR A 212 -11.65 7.16 -22.27
CA THR A 212 -11.56 8.47 -22.93
C THR A 212 -10.16 9.04 -22.78
N ASN A 213 -9.63 9.03 -21.57
CA ASN A 213 -8.35 9.65 -21.25
C ASN A 213 -7.15 8.86 -21.79
N ALA A 214 -7.19 7.54 -21.78
CA ALA A 214 -6.11 6.69 -22.28
C ALA A 214 -5.79 6.92 -23.77
N LYS A 215 -6.79 7.37 -24.54
CA LYS A 215 -6.62 7.71 -25.98
C LYS A 215 -6.09 9.13 -26.21
N ARG A 216 -6.22 10.02 -25.22
CA ARG A 216 -6.01 11.46 -25.39
C ARG A 216 -4.73 11.99 -24.77
N MET A 217 -4.25 11.36 -23.71
CA MET A 217 -3.05 11.81 -23.01
C MET A 217 -1.79 11.35 -23.75
N PRO A 218 -0.90 12.28 -24.18
CA PRO A 218 0.18 11.97 -25.12
C PRO A 218 1.35 11.23 -24.47
N THR A 219 1.51 11.34 -23.16
CA THR A 219 2.62 10.76 -22.39
C THR A 219 2.08 10.07 -21.16
N ALA A 220 2.67 8.93 -20.80
CA ALA A 220 2.26 8.16 -19.63
C ALA A 220 3.47 7.59 -18.84
N ILE A 221 3.30 7.46 -17.54
CA ILE A 221 4.21 6.71 -16.67
C ILE A 221 3.87 5.23 -16.82
N THR A 222 4.73 4.50 -17.52
CA THR A 222 4.49 3.09 -17.90
C THR A 222 5.49 2.12 -17.31
N LYS A 223 6.56 2.63 -16.68
CA LYS A 223 7.65 1.82 -16.11
C LYS A 223 8.09 2.37 -14.76
N ARG A 224 8.57 1.47 -13.91
CA ARG A 224 9.27 1.86 -12.69
C ARG A 224 10.64 2.43 -13.04
N CYS A 225 11.04 3.47 -12.30
CA CYS A 225 12.40 3.99 -12.34
C CYS A 225 13.28 3.25 -11.34
N GLN A 226 14.59 3.24 -11.60
CA GLN A 226 15.56 2.80 -10.61
C GLN A 226 15.52 3.75 -9.40
N TRP A 227 15.92 3.22 -8.25
CA TRP A 227 16.09 4.03 -7.05
C TRP A 227 17.07 5.17 -7.30
N ASN A 228 16.76 6.33 -6.74
CA ASN A 228 17.63 7.50 -6.70
C ASN A 228 17.67 8.04 -5.27
N ASP A 229 18.74 8.76 -4.94
CA ASP A 229 18.94 9.35 -3.60
C ASP A 229 18.35 10.77 -3.48
N GLU A 230 17.50 11.17 -4.43
CA GLU A 230 16.88 12.49 -4.41
C GLU A 230 15.74 12.55 -3.39
N GLU A 231 15.70 13.65 -2.66
CA GLU A 231 14.58 13.97 -1.79
C GLU A 231 13.41 14.58 -2.59
N VAL A 232 12.19 14.37 -2.11
CA VAL A 232 10.99 14.99 -2.68
C VAL A 232 10.03 15.44 -1.59
N ALA A 233 9.38 16.58 -1.77
CA ALA A 233 8.33 17.04 -0.87
C ALA A 233 6.96 16.89 -1.53
N ILE A 234 6.02 16.22 -0.84
CA ILE A 234 4.63 16.07 -1.23
C ILE A 234 3.79 17.05 -0.42
N VAL A 235 3.13 17.96 -1.12
CA VAL A 235 2.36 19.03 -0.48
C VAL A 235 0.87 18.83 -0.72
N SER A 236 0.16 18.39 0.32
CA SER A 236 -1.29 18.33 0.37
C SER A 236 -1.89 19.66 0.83
N ALA A 237 -3.21 19.73 1.08
CA ALA A 237 -3.91 21.00 1.33
C ALA A 237 -4.48 21.13 2.74
N GLY A 238 -3.96 20.38 3.70
CA GLY A 238 -4.39 20.47 5.09
C GLY A 238 -4.04 21.81 5.74
N PRO A 239 -4.70 22.15 6.85
CA PRO A 239 -4.58 23.46 7.52
C PRO A 239 -3.14 23.85 7.92
N SER A 240 -2.30 22.87 8.28
CA SER A 240 -0.91 23.10 8.69
C SER A 240 -0.02 23.66 7.59
N LEU A 241 -0.41 23.48 6.31
CA LEU A 241 0.33 23.98 5.17
C LEU A 241 0.67 25.47 5.28
N LYS A 242 -0.25 26.27 5.82
CA LYS A 242 -0.07 27.73 5.98
C LYS A 242 1.14 28.10 6.83
N LYS A 243 1.53 27.21 7.75
CA LYS A 243 2.68 27.40 8.65
C LYS A 243 3.99 26.91 8.05
N SER A 244 3.95 26.19 6.92
CA SER A 244 5.10 25.45 6.38
C SER A 244 5.72 26.06 5.11
N PHE A 245 5.19 27.17 4.58
CA PHE A 245 5.67 27.75 3.30
C PHE A 245 7.17 28.08 3.32
N ARG A 246 7.66 28.64 4.42
CA ARG A 246 9.08 29.00 4.54
C ARG A 246 9.98 27.76 4.48
N GLU A 247 9.59 26.70 5.15
CA GLU A 247 10.31 25.43 5.18
C GLU A 247 10.31 24.78 3.80
N ILE A 248 9.15 24.73 3.11
CA ILE A 248 9.03 24.20 1.76
C ILE A 248 9.89 25.02 0.77
N GLN A 249 9.94 26.35 0.90
CA GLN A 249 10.83 27.20 0.11
C GLN A 249 12.30 26.87 0.35
N GLN A 250 12.69 26.61 1.60
CA GLN A 250 14.06 26.21 1.94
C GLN A 250 14.42 24.86 1.30
N LEU A 251 13.50 23.88 1.31
CA LEU A 251 13.69 22.62 0.60
C LEU A 251 13.88 22.85 -0.90
N GLN A 252 12.99 23.64 -1.50
CA GLN A 252 13.09 23.95 -2.93
C GLN A 252 14.41 24.63 -3.29
N ASN A 253 14.90 25.54 -2.46
CA ASN A 253 16.18 26.24 -2.66
C ASN A 253 17.38 25.29 -2.55
N ARG A 254 17.25 24.17 -1.85
CA ARG A 254 18.24 23.09 -1.79
C ARG A 254 18.14 22.13 -2.99
N GLY A 255 17.19 22.33 -3.89
CA GLY A 255 16.99 21.49 -5.07
C GLY A 255 15.96 20.37 -4.88
N VAL A 256 15.31 20.28 -3.70
CA VAL A 256 14.26 19.29 -3.45
C VAL A 256 13.07 19.56 -4.37
N ARG A 257 12.59 18.54 -5.07
CA ARG A 257 11.44 18.63 -5.95
C ARG A 257 10.14 18.73 -5.16
N ILE A 258 9.27 19.66 -5.51
CA ILE A 258 7.98 19.86 -4.86
C ILE A 258 6.88 19.26 -5.72
N VAL A 259 6.17 18.28 -5.20
CA VAL A 259 4.97 17.68 -5.80
C VAL A 259 3.75 18.14 -5.01
N CYS A 260 2.75 18.66 -5.67
CA CYS A 260 1.54 19.12 -5.02
C CYS A 260 0.29 18.35 -5.48
N VAL A 261 -0.79 18.47 -4.73
CA VAL A 261 -2.13 18.07 -5.19
C VAL A 261 -2.88 19.29 -5.75
N LYS A 262 -3.96 19.05 -6.50
CA LYS A 262 -4.74 20.14 -7.11
C LYS A 262 -5.15 21.25 -6.12
N HIS A 263 -5.46 20.89 -4.86
CA HIS A 263 -5.93 21.85 -3.85
C HIS A 263 -4.83 22.74 -3.27
N SER A 264 -3.57 22.31 -3.30
CA SER A 264 -2.44 23.14 -2.84
C SER A 264 -1.71 23.87 -3.99
N HIS A 265 -2.04 23.54 -5.25
CA HIS A 265 -1.37 24.07 -6.45
C HIS A 265 -1.33 25.61 -6.49
N ASN A 266 -2.49 26.27 -6.44
CA ASN A 266 -2.57 27.73 -6.54
C ASN A 266 -1.92 28.41 -5.32
N THR A 267 -2.17 27.86 -4.11
CA THR A 267 -1.61 28.38 -2.86
C THR A 267 -0.08 28.35 -2.86
N LEU A 268 0.54 27.29 -3.40
CA LEU A 268 2.00 27.24 -3.51
C LEU A 268 2.53 28.32 -4.48
N LEU A 269 1.92 28.46 -5.65
CA LEU A 269 2.31 29.48 -6.62
C LEU A 269 2.18 30.91 -6.09
N GLU A 270 1.10 31.20 -5.35
CA GLU A 270 0.85 32.47 -4.66
C GLU A 270 1.90 32.77 -3.58
N ASN A 271 2.51 31.73 -3.01
CA ASN A 271 3.59 31.86 -2.04
C ASN A 271 5.00 31.69 -2.66
N ASN A 272 5.13 31.87 -3.97
CA ASN A 272 6.39 31.75 -4.71
C ASN A 272 7.10 30.38 -4.58
N ILE A 273 6.32 29.33 -4.36
CA ILE A 273 6.80 27.96 -4.37
C ILE A 273 6.39 27.35 -5.72
N GLN A 274 7.37 26.96 -6.52
CA GLN A 274 7.16 26.41 -7.85
C GLN A 274 7.06 24.89 -7.80
N PRO A 275 5.86 24.25 -7.91
CA PRO A 275 5.79 22.81 -7.98
C PRO A 275 6.49 22.26 -9.21
N TRP A 276 7.18 21.15 -9.07
CA TRP A 276 7.68 20.34 -10.18
C TRP A 276 6.55 19.59 -10.85
N ALA A 277 5.63 19.01 -10.03
CA ALA A 277 4.46 18.33 -10.55
C ALA A 277 3.22 18.55 -9.68
N CYS A 278 2.04 18.36 -10.28
CA CYS A 278 0.73 18.38 -9.61
C CYS A 278 0.01 17.07 -9.88
N THR A 279 -0.29 16.31 -8.82
CA THR A 279 -1.02 15.03 -8.91
C THR A 279 -2.53 15.25 -8.90
N ILE A 280 -3.20 14.67 -9.87
CA ILE A 280 -4.66 14.74 -10.05
C ILE A 280 -5.20 13.32 -10.16
N LEU A 281 -6.20 13.00 -9.33
CA LEU A 281 -6.79 11.64 -9.23
C LEU A 281 -8.32 11.63 -9.42
N ASP A 282 -8.99 12.74 -9.21
CA ASP A 282 -10.42 12.84 -8.96
C ASP A 282 -11.27 12.52 -10.21
N PRO A 283 -12.12 11.49 -10.21
CA PRO A 283 -12.95 11.12 -11.36
C PRO A 283 -14.21 11.97 -11.51
N ARG A 284 -14.58 12.74 -10.47
CA ARG A 284 -15.84 13.51 -10.43
C ARG A 284 -15.86 14.62 -11.46
N PRO A 285 -17.06 15.03 -11.92
CA PRO A 285 -17.21 16.09 -12.93
C PRO A 285 -16.45 17.37 -12.61
N PHE A 286 -15.92 18.01 -13.63
CA PHE A 286 -15.17 19.26 -13.52
C PHE A 286 -16.13 20.45 -13.72
N ASN A 287 -16.39 21.23 -12.66
CA ASN A 287 -17.39 22.29 -12.67
C ASN A 287 -16.85 23.59 -12.06
N GLU A 288 -17.49 24.71 -12.43
CA GLU A 288 -17.15 26.05 -11.92
C GLU A 288 -17.59 26.27 -10.47
N LYS A 289 -18.71 25.66 -10.07
CA LYS A 289 -19.25 25.83 -8.72
C LYS A 289 -18.71 24.77 -7.76
N SER A 290 -18.27 25.25 -6.61
CA SER A 290 -17.88 24.41 -5.49
C SER A 290 -19.12 23.75 -4.86
N THR A 291 -19.62 22.68 -5.47
CA THR A 291 -20.57 21.79 -4.83
C THR A 291 -19.96 20.46 -4.55
N HIS A 292 -20.45 19.79 -3.52
CA HIS A 292 -20.04 18.43 -3.21
C HIS A 292 -20.23 17.51 -4.44
N GLY A 293 -19.25 16.73 -4.78
CA GLY A 293 -19.31 15.82 -5.92
C GLY A 293 -18.69 16.35 -7.22
N PHE A 294 -18.08 17.53 -7.20
CA PHE A 294 -17.41 18.10 -8.38
C PHE A 294 -15.97 18.49 -8.11
N VAL A 295 -15.14 18.44 -9.15
CA VAL A 295 -13.81 19.06 -9.16
C VAL A 295 -13.97 20.54 -9.49
N ARG A 296 -13.51 21.41 -8.61
CA ARG A 296 -13.63 22.87 -8.80
C ARG A 296 -12.66 23.34 -9.87
N LYS A 297 -13.17 24.00 -10.92
CA LYS A 297 -12.36 24.57 -12.01
C LYS A 297 -11.36 25.61 -11.53
N GLU A 298 -11.70 26.40 -10.52
CA GLU A 298 -10.83 27.42 -9.94
C GLU A 298 -9.47 26.89 -9.47
N LEU A 299 -9.41 25.62 -9.01
CA LEU A 299 -8.17 25.00 -8.52
C LEU A 299 -7.12 24.83 -9.64
N LEU A 300 -7.57 24.76 -10.89
CA LEU A 300 -6.73 24.58 -12.07
C LEU A 300 -7.00 25.65 -13.13
N ALA A 301 -7.57 26.80 -12.75
CA ALA A 301 -7.95 27.87 -13.67
C ALA A 301 -6.78 28.39 -14.50
N LYS A 302 -5.60 28.45 -13.90
CA LYS A 302 -4.36 28.93 -14.54
C LYS A 302 -3.26 27.88 -14.38
N PRO A 303 -3.24 26.84 -15.20
CA PRO A 303 -2.13 25.88 -15.20
C PRO A 303 -0.81 26.60 -15.45
N HIS A 304 0.21 26.25 -14.68
CA HIS A 304 1.52 26.87 -14.78
C HIS A 304 2.41 26.14 -15.81
N PRO A 305 3.07 26.81 -16.77
CA PRO A 305 3.77 26.16 -17.87
C PRO A 305 4.98 25.32 -17.46
N ARG A 306 5.55 25.54 -16.28
CA ARG A 306 6.68 24.76 -15.74
C ARG A 306 6.23 23.56 -14.89
N VAL A 307 4.95 23.44 -14.56
CA VAL A 307 4.42 22.34 -13.76
C VAL A 307 4.04 21.18 -14.67
N MET A 308 4.43 19.96 -14.33
CA MET A 308 3.89 18.74 -14.94
C MET A 308 2.60 18.37 -14.23
N TYR A 309 1.55 18.09 -14.97
CA TYR A 309 0.28 17.64 -14.43
C TYR A 309 0.18 16.12 -14.57
N TRP A 310 0.41 15.40 -13.49
CA TRP A 310 0.28 13.96 -13.41
C TRP A 310 -1.19 13.61 -13.20
N VAL A 311 -1.87 13.24 -14.27
CA VAL A 311 -3.32 13.02 -14.28
C VAL A 311 -3.60 11.52 -14.35
N ALA A 312 -4.29 10.99 -13.34
CA ALA A 312 -4.76 9.62 -13.37
C ALA A 312 -5.73 9.42 -14.54
N THR A 313 -5.63 8.30 -15.24
CA THR A 313 -6.55 7.99 -16.36
C THR A 313 -8.00 7.95 -15.91
N MET A 314 -8.28 7.62 -14.65
CA MET A 314 -9.61 7.66 -14.06
C MET A 314 -10.18 9.08 -13.84
N SER A 315 -9.36 10.13 -13.88
CA SER A 315 -9.81 11.52 -13.69
C SER A 315 -10.84 11.92 -14.73
N ASN A 316 -11.68 12.92 -14.40
CA ASN A 316 -12.68 13.39 -15.34
C ASN A 316 -12.06 13.90 -16.66
N PRO A 317 -12.56 13.51 -17.84
CA PRO A 317 -12.03 13.92 -19.14
C PRO A 317 -12.01 15.43 -19.37
N ASP A 318 -12.92 16.19 -18.76
CA ASP A 318 -12.95 17.64 -18.89
C ASP A 318 -11.75 18.31 -18.21
N VAL A 319 -11.20 17.71 -17.14
CA VAL A 319 -9.94 18.16 -16.52
C VAL A 319 -8.79 18.01 -17.52
N VAL A 320 -8.73 16.88 -18.23
CA VAL A 320 -7.70 16.62 -19.25
C VAL A 320 -7.86 17.61 -20.42
N THR A 321 -9.09 17.79 -20.91
CA THR A 321 -9.39 18.79 -21.96
C THR A 321 -8.94 20.17 -21.55
N HIS A 322 -9.33 20.62 -20.36
CA HIS A 322 -8.97 21.94 -19.86
C HIS A 322 -7.45 22.15 -19.79
N LEU A 323 -6.71 21.17 -19.28
CA LEU A 323 -5.25 21.25 -19.18
C LEU A 323 -4.58 21.28 -20.56
N LEU A 324 -5.04 20.45 -21.50
CA LEU A 324 -4.51 20.40 -22.87
C LEU A 324 -4.80 21.70 -23.63
N ASP A 325 -6.02 22.25 -23.51
CA ASP A 325 -6.41 23.54 -24.14
C ASP A 325 -5.54 24.72 -23.63
N LYS A 326 -5.13 24.63 -22.36
CA LYS A 326 -4.18 25.59 -21.74
C LYS A 326 -2.72 25.27 -22.05
N LYS A 327 -2.43 24.29 -22.91
CA LYS A 327 -1.08 23.84 -23.28
C LYS A 327 -0.23 23.41 -22.08
N ALA A 328 -0.87 22.88 -21.04
CA ALA A 328 -0.19 22.34 -19.87
C ALA A 328 0.54 21.03 -20.21
N LYS A 329 1.62 20.73 -19.49
CA LYS A 329 2.38 19.48 -19.63
C LYS A 329 1.64 18.35 -18.89
N VAL A 330 0.83 17.57 -19.60
CA VAL A 330 0.05 16.47 -19.04
C VAL A 330 0.80 15.16 -19.19
N VAL A 331 0.88 14.40 -18.10
CA VAL A 331 1.45 13.04 -18.06
C VAL A 331 0.43 12.11 -17.39
N ALA A 332 0.04 11.07 -18.10
CA ALA A 332 -0.90 10.08 -17.59
C ALA A 332 -0.25 9.11 -16.60
N TRP A 333 -1.04 8.60 -15.71
CA TRP A 333 -0.71 7.44 -14.89
C TRP A 333 -1.97 6.65 -14.56
N ASP A 334 -1.83 5.37 -14.28
CA ASP A 334 -2.96 4.50 -14.00
C ASP A 334 -3.08 4.24 -12.50
N ALA A 335 -4.20 4.67 -11.91
CA ALA A 335 -4.52 4.41 -10.53
C ALA A 335 -5.23 3.06 -10.39
N TYR A 336 -4.80 2.23 -9.46
CA TYR A 336 -5.58 1.05 -9.07
C TYR A 336 -6.88 1.50 -8.37
N CYS A 337 -8.02 0.98 -8.82
CA CYS A 337 -9.33 1.22 -8.23
C CYS A 337 -10.27 0.05 -8.58
N ASN A 338 -11.42 -0.05 -7.89
CA ASN A 338 -12.39 -1.14 -8.11
C ASN A 338 -12.89 -1.21 -9.56
N ALA A 339 -12.92 -0.08 -10.26
CA ALA A 339 -13.38 -0.02 -11.65
C ALA A 339 -12.52 -0.79 -12.65
N ILE A 340 -11.24 -1.04 -12.33
CA ILE A 340 -10.32 -1.75 -13.22
C ILE A 340 -10.22 -3.25 -12.92
N GLU A 341 -10.81 -3.69 -11.82
CA GLU A 341 -10.74 -5.07 -11.40
C GLU A 341 -11.35 -6.02 -12.45
N GLY A 342 -10.57 -7.05 -12.85
CA GLY A 342 -10.99 -7.99 -13.89
C GLY A 342 -11.09 -7.42 -15.30
N TRP A 343 -10.52 -6.26 -15.56
CA TRP A 343 -10.57 -5.60 -16.87
C TRP A 343 -9.26 -5.78 -17.65
N ASP A 344 -9.30 -6.53 -18.75
CA ASP A 344 -8.15 -6.88 -19.59
C ASP A 344 -7.36 -5.69 -20.15
N PHE A 345 -8.02 -4.52 -20.24
CA PHE A 345 -7.36 -3.27 -20.65
C PHE A 345 -6.10 -2.96 -19.83
N PHE A 346 -6.05 -3.39 -18.58
CA PHE A 346 -4.95 -3.12 -17.66
C PHE A 346 -3.93 -4.27 -17.53
N LYS A 347 -4.10 -5.36 -18.30
CA LYS A 347 -3.30 -6.59 -18.17
C LYS A 347 -1.77 -6.39 -18.18
N ASN A 348 -1.29 -5.34 -18.86
CA ASN A 348 0.15 -5.05 -18.97
C ASN A 348 0.47 -3.58 -18.64
N ARG A 349 -0.35 -2.93 -17.81
CA ARG A 349 -0.16 -1.53 -17.43
C ARG A 349 0.36 -1.42 -16.01
N LEU A 350 1.22 -0.44 -15.77
CA LEU A 350 1.71 -0.11 -14.44
C LEU A 350 0.60 0.57 -13.64
N LEU A 351 0.14 -0.09 -12.58
CA LEU A 351 -0.92 0.41 -11.70
C LEU A 351 -0.32 0.97 -10.41
N ILE A 352 -0.72 2.18 -10.03
CA ILE A 352 -0.29 2.83 -8.80
C ILE A 352 -1.36 2.65 -7.73
N THR A 353 -0.97 2.02 -6.63
CA THR A 353 -1.77 1.88 -5.40
C THR A 353 -1.42 2.97 -4.39
N GLY A 354 -1.95 2.96 -3.18
CA GLY A 354 -1.53 3.84 -2.09
C GLY A 354 -2.60 4.77 -1.54
N GLY A 355 -3.80 4.27 -1.27
CA GLY A 355 -4.83 5.00 -0.51
C GLY A 355 -5.86 5.75 -1.34
N THR A 356 -6.74 6.48 -0.65
CA THR A 356 -7.99 7.03 -1.17
C THR A 356 -7.88 8.45 -1.73
N CYS A 357 -6.76 9.14 -1.54
CA CYS A 357 -6.60 10.52 -1.98
C CYS A 357 -5.33 10.75 -2.83
N ALA A 358 -5.31 11.86 -3.56
CA ALA A 358 -4.19 12.24 -4.42
C ALA A 358 -2.86 12.37 -3.65
N GLY A 359 -2.88 12.86 -2.41
CA GLY A 359 -1.67 12.97 -1.57
C GLY A 359 -1.07 11.59 -1.29
N MET A 360 -1.89 10.65 -0.79
CA MET A 360 -1.45 9.28 -0.52
C MET A 360 -0.99 8.56 -1.80
N ARG A 361 -1.70 8.72 -2.91
CA ARG A 361 -1.28 8.16 -4.22
C ARG A 361 0.03 8.74 -4.72
N SER A 362 0.34 10.00 -4.37
CA SER A 362 1.64 10.60 -4.72
C SER A 362 2.81 9.86 -4.08
N ILE A 363 2.65 9.30 -2.88
CA ILE A 363 3.68 8.47 -2.25
C ILE A 363 3.99 7.24 -3.12
N GLY A 364 2.97 6.47 -3.51
CA GLY A 364 3.12 5.31 -4.38
C GLY A 364 3.67 5.66 -5.77
N LEU A 365 3.22 6.79 -6.34
CA LEU A 365 3.70 7.29 -7.63
C LEU A 365 5.18 7.66 -7.59
N LEU A 366 5.60 8.40 -6.57
CA LEU A 366 7.00 8.80 -6.37
C LEU A 366 7.90 7.62 -6.02
N HIS A 367 7.43 6.68 -5.21
CA HIS A 367 8.12 5.42 -4.99
C HIS A 367 8.37 4.68 -6.32
N THR A 368 7.36 4.65 -7.19
CA THR A 368 7.47 4.07 -8.54
C THR A 368 8.49 4.82 -9.42
N LEU A 369 8.62 6.13 -9.22
CA LEU A 369 9.60 6.99 -9.91
C LEU A 369 11.01 6.94 -9.28
N GLY A 370 11.21 6.12 -8.26
CA GLY A 370 12.52 5.85 -7.66
C GLY A 370 12.85 6.66 -6.41
N PHE A 371 11.98 7.56 -5.96
CA PHE A 371 12.19 8.33 -4.74
C PHE A 371 11.97 7.46 -3.49
N ARG A 372 12.79 7.68 -2.48
CA ARG A 372 12.68 7.00 -1.17
C ARG A 372 12.55 7.97 -0.02
N THR A 373 13.24 9.10 -0.03
CA THR A 373 13.15 10.14 0.99
C THR A 373 12.04 11.14 0.63
N MET A 374 10.99 11.21 1.46
CA MET A 374 9.79 11.98 1.18
C MET A 374 9.38 12.85 2.38
N HIS A 375 9.23 14.16 2.13
CA HIS A 375 8.69 15.11 3.10
C HIS A 375 7.18 15.34 2.84
N LEU A 376 6.34 15.09 3.84
CA LEU A 376 4.89 15.22 3.72
C LEU A 376 4.41 16.49 4.43
N TYR A 377 3.84 17.44 3.67
CA TYR A 377 3.28 18.70 4.17
C TYR A 377 1.78 18.78 3.93
N GLY A 378 1.01 19.29 4.90
CA GLY A 378 -0.43 19.44 4.79
C GLY A 378 -1.19 18.10 4.73
N PHE A 379 -0.62 17.04 5.27
CA PHE A 379 -1.28 15.73 5.43
C PHE A 379 -2.02 15.65 6.78
N ASP A 380 -2.84 16.65 7.07
CA ASP A 380 -3.42 16.80 8.41
C ASP A 380 -4.53 15.80 8.72
N SER A 381 -5.33 15.43 7.72
CA SER A 381 -6.51 14.56 7.86
C SER A 381 -7.47 15.00 8.98
N CYS A 382 -7.47 16.28 9.31
CA CYS A 382 -8.33 16.94 10.30
C CYS A 382 -8.53 18.41 9.93
N ILE A 383 -9.47 19.08 10.62
CA ILE A 383 -9.63 20.54 10.57
C ILE A 383 -8.83 21.22 11.69
N GLU A 384 -8.54 22.50 11.50
CA GLU A 384 -7.94 23.33 12.53
C GLU A 384 -9.00 23.75 13.57
N GLY A 385 -8.77 23.37 14.83
CA GLY A 385 -9.71 23.68 15.93
C GLY A 385 -10.99 22.83 15.93
N GLU A 386 -12.07 23.38 16.45
CA GLU A 386 -13.37 22.74 16.51
C GLU A 386 -14.31 23.26 15.41
N PRO A 387 -15.22 22.45 14.87
CA PRO A 387 -16.23 22.93 13.95
C PRO A 387 -17.16 23.91 14.65
N LYS A 388 -17.60 24.97 13.95
CA LYS A 388 -18.48 25.99 14.47
C LYS A 388 -19.80 25.43 15.02
N ASN A 389 -20.30 24.40 14.35
CA ASN A 389 -21.45 23.64 14.79
C ASN A 389 -21.16 22.13 14.75
N LYS A 390 -21.01 21.54 15.94
CA LYS A 390 -20.64 20.12 16.09
C LYS A 390 -21.73 19.15 15.64
N ASN A 391 -22.98 19.61 15.55
CA ASN A 391 -24.14 18.80 15.16
C ASN A 391 -24.50 18.96 13.68
N GLU A 392 -23.90 19.93 12.98
CA GLU A 392 -24.10 20.08 11.56
C GLU A 392 -23.24 19.07 10.76
N LEU A 393 -23.74 18.77 9.57
CA LEU A 393 -22.94 18.08 8.56
C LEU A 393 -21.74 18.95 8.20
N ALA A 394 -20.62 18.34 7.83
CA ALA A 394 -19.49 19.07 7.25
C ALA A 394 -19.97 19.93 6.07
N GLU A 395 -19.20 20.96 5.68
CA GLU A 395 -19.58 21.95 4.66
C GLU A 395 -20.16 21.36 3.35
N ASP A 396 -19.86 20.11 3.05
CA ASP A 396 -20.38 19.39 1.89
C ASP A 396 -21.78 18.77 2.09
N GLY A 397 -22.38 18.94 3.27
CA GLY A 397 -23.72 18.47 3.59
C GLY A 397 -23.91 16.96 3.77
N ARG A 398 -22.85 16.16 3.61
CA ARG A 398 -22.93 14.68 3.66
C ARG A 398 -22.18 14.06 4.81
N LYS A 399 -21.18 14.73 5.37
CA LYS A 399 -20.23 14.16 6.32
C LYS A 399 -20.49 14.68 7.73
N LYS A 400 -20.60 13.75 8.66
CA LYS A 400 -20.66 14.08 10.08
C LYS A 400 -19.27 14.36 10.62
N TRP A 401 -19.15 15.33 11.52
CA TRP A 401 -17.94 15.56 12.27
C TRP A 401 -17.68 14.41 13.23
N LEU A 402 -16.45 13.95 13.24
CA LEU A 402 -15.93 12.94 14.16
C LEU A 402 -14.87 13.58 15.04
N LYS A 403 -14.91 13.29 16.34
CA LYS A 403 -13.87 13.66 17.29
C LYS A 403 -13.06 12.42 17.61
N VAL A 404 -11.78 12.40 17.25
CA VAL A 404 -10.89 11.28 17.41
C VAL A 404 -9.67 11.67 18.24
N SER A 405 -9.11 10.73 19.00
CA SER A 405 -7.90 10.88 19.78
C SER A 405 -6.97 9.70 19.53
N ILE A 406 -5.67 9.90 19.61
CA ILE A 406 -4.66 8.87 19.54
C ILE A 406 -4.21 8.61 20.97
N GLY A 407 -4.62 7.46 21.55
CA GLY A 407 -4.42 7.21 22.98
C GLY A 407 -5.45 7.91 23.87
N GLU A 408 -5.44 7.58 25.18
CA GLU A 408 -6.47 8.03 26.13
C GLU A 408 -6.32 9.50 26.53
N ASP A 409 -5.09 10.02 26.67
CA ASP A 409 -4.78 11.36 27.15
C ASP A 409 -4.34 12.34 26.05
N SER A 410 -4.48 11.96 24.77
CA SER A 410 -4.01 12.76 23.65
C SER A 410 -5.00 13.87 23.25
N LYS A 411 -4.45 14.94 22.66
CA LYS A 411 -5.22 16.02 22.05
C LYS A 411 -6.28 15.45 21.08
N PRO A 412 -7.55 15.85 21.19
CA PRO A 412 -8.56 15.42 20.23
C PRO A 412 -8.45 16.19 18.92
N TYR A 413 -8.72 15.50 17.81
CA TYR A 413 -8.80 16.03 16.45
C TYR A 413 -10.23 15.96 15.93
N TRP A 414 -10.67 17.01 15.26
CA TRP A 414 -11.94 17.02 14.54
C TRP A 414 -11.70 16.66 13.08
N THR A 415 -12.39 15.64 12.61
CA THR A 415 -12.21 15.07 11.28
C THR A 415 -13.56 14.67 10.67
N THR A 416 -13.55 14.18 9.43
CA THR A 416 -14.69 13.54 8.77
C THR A 416 -14.35 12.08 8.47
N GLY A 417 -15.35 11.27 8.10
CA GLY A 417 -15.09 9.88 7.71
C GLY A 417 -14.07 9.74 6.58
N GLU A 418 -14.12 10.62 5.57
CA GLU A 418 -13.16 10.62 4.46
C GLU A 418 -11.74 10.98 4.89
N LEU A 419 -11.59 12.02 5.71
CA LEU A 419 -10.29 12.42 6.23
C LEU A 419 -9.72 11.36 7.20
N LEU A 420 -10.58 10.73 8.01
CA LEU A 420 -10.16 9.62 8.87
C LEU A 420 -9.69 8.42 8.05
N ALA A 421 -10.38 8.09 6.94
CA ALA A 421 -9.93 7.04 6.03
C ALA A 421 -8.53 7.33 5.46
N GLN A 422 -8.22 8.59 5.12
CA GLN A 422 -6.87 8.98 4.66
C GLN A 422 -5.81 8.79 5.75
N ALA A 423 -6.12 9.11 7.00
CA ALA A 423 -5.21 8.87 8.13
C ALA A 423 -5.00 7.36 8.36
N GLN A 424 -6.05 6.55 8.24
CA GLN A 424 -5.97 5.10 8.33
C GLN A 424 -5.21 4.47 7.16
N ASP A 425 -5.32 5.04 5.96
CA ASP A 425 -4.52 4.61 4.80
C ASP A 425 -3.03 4.89 5.04
N PHE A 426 -2.70 6.05 5.61
CA PHE A 426 -1.32 6.37 5.98
C PHE A 426 -0.80 5.41 7.06
N GLU A 427 -1.58 5.17 8.11
CA GLU A 427 -1.22 4.21 9.16
C GLU A 427 -0.96 2.82 8.57
N LYS A 428 -1.86 2.31 7.72
CA LYS A 428 -1.69 1.02 7.03
C LYS A 428 -0.44 0.99 6.15
N LEU A 429 -0.16 2.08 5.43
CA LEU A 429 1.03 2.17 4.59
C LEU A 429 2.29 2.08 5.43
N MET A 430 2.38 2.84 6.53
CA MET A 430 3.56 2.88 7.40
C MET A 430 3.71 1.63 8.28
N GLN A 431 2.65 0.85 8.48
CA GLN A 431 2.70 -0.42 9.20
C GLN A 431 3.23 -1.59 8.36
N ARG A 432 3.47 -1.40 7.08
CA ARG A 432 4.04 -2.44 6.21
C ARG A 432 5.50 -2.68 6.61
N GLU A 433 5.83 -3.91 7.01
CA GLU A 433 7.17 -4.30 7.45
C GLU A 433 8.26 -4.14 6.37
N GLU A 434 7.84 -4.03 5.12
CA GLU A 434 8.72 -4.08 3.94
C GLU A 434 8.81 -2.72 3.24
N ILE A 435 8.37 -1.63 3.90
CA ILE A 435 8.41 -0.32 3.27
C ILE A 435 9.84 0.23 3.32
N ASP A 436 10.38 0.54 2.15
CA ASP A 436 11.71 1.11 1.95
C ASP A 436 11.62 2.63 1.75
N LEU A 437 10.84 3.31 2.59
CA LEU A 437 10.62 4.75 2.54
C LEU A 437 11.15 5.42 3.79
N ASP A 438 11.93 6.48 3.59
CA ASP A 438 12.31 7.45 4.60
C ASP A 438 11.31 8.61 4.57
N ILE A 439 10.36 8.60 5.50
CA ILE A 439 9.26 9.56 5.53
C ILE A 439 9.45 10.59 6.63
N HIS A 440 9.32 11.86 6.27
CA HIS A 440 9.33 13.00 7.19
C HIS A 440 7.95 13.66 7.19
N VAL A 441 7.16 13.45 8.25
CA VAL A 441 5.82 14.04 8.37
C VAL A 441 5.92 15.39 9.09
N HIS A 442 5.44 16.46 8.43
CA HIS A 442 5.45 17.83 8.93
C HIS A 442 4.04 18.30 9.27
N GLY A 443 3.94 19.29 10.17
CA GLY A 443 2.67 19.86 10.61
C GLY A 443 2.23 19.39 11.99
N ASP A 444 0.95 19.60 12.31
CA ASP A 444 0.36 19.35 13.64
C ASP A 444 -1.01 18.63 13.58
N GLY A 445 -1.31 17.97 12.46
CA GLY A 445 -2.55 17.24 12.21
C GLY A 445 -2.58 15.81 12.74
N LEU A 446 -3.67 15.10 12.43
CA LEU A 446 -3.91 13.71 12.87
C LEU A 446 -2.85 12.75 12.33
N VAL A 447 -2.42 12.92 11.08
CA VAL A 447 -1.37 12.06 10.47
C VAL A 447 -0.03 12.26 11.18
N LYS A 448 0.33 13.52 11.51
CA LYS A 448 1.57 13.79 12.28
C LYS A 448 1.53 13.16 13.66
N ALA A 449 0.37 13.25 14.33
CA ALA A 449 0.21 12.64 15.64
C ALA A 449 0.30 11.10 15.60
N LEU A 450 -0.26 10.45 14.56
CA LEU A 450 -0.07 9.01 14.33
C LEU A 450 1.39 8.65 14.08
N TRP A 451 2.09 9.50 13.35
CA TRP A 451 3.53 9.35 13.10
C TRP A 451 4.34 9.39 14.38
N ASP A 452 4.09 10.39 15.22
CA ASP A 452 4.81 10.58 16.49
C ASP A 452 4.45 9.53 17.55
N ASP A 453 3.25 8.95 17.51
CA ASP A 453 2.76 7.89 18.44
C ASP A 453 3.32 6.50 18.12
N GLY A 454 4.48 6.41 17.49
CA GLY A 454 5.24 5.17 17.32
C GLY A 454 5.29 4.59 15.91
N LEU A 455 4.68 5.22 14.90
CA LEU A 455 4.95 4.81 13.52
C LEU A 455 6.39 5.13 13.12
N LYS A 456 6.92 6.25 13.60
CA LYS A 456 8.30 6.69 13.36
C LYS A 456 9.33 5.69 13.90
N ASP A 457 9.19 5.26 15.15
CA ASP A 457 10.14 4.35 15.80
C ASP A 457 10.25 2.98 15.12
N LYS A 458 9.24 2.59 14.36
CA LYS A 458 9.24 1.34 13.61
C LYS A 458 10.06 1.43 12.34
N ILE A 459 10.09 2.60 11.71
CA ILE A 459 10.83 2.83 10.46
C ILE A 459 12.29 3.11 10.75
N GLU A 460 12.62 3.85 11.81
CA GLU A 460 14.02 4.09 12.22
C GLU A 460 14.77 2.80 12.55
N LYS A 461 14.05 1.75 13.00
CA LYS A 461 14.63 0.41 13.22
C LYS A 461 14.81 -0.41 11.93
N THR A 462 14.29 0.06 10.81
CA THR A 462 14.29 -0.66 9.52
C THR A 462 15.10 0.07 8.44
N THR A 463 15.80 1.16 8.76
CA THR A 463 16.55 1.94 7.78
C THR A 463 17.68 1.12 7.15
N TYR A 464 17.56 0.93 5.88
CA TYR A 464 18.44 0.17 4.97
C TYR A 464 19.85 0.75 4.77
N LYS A 465 20.23 1.77 5.54
CA LYS A 465 21.54 2.42 5.41
C LYS A 465 22.72 1.50 5.67
N GLU A 466 22.49 0.42 6.44
CA GLU A 466 23.56 -0.54 6.79
C GLU A 466 23.73 -1.70 5.78
N ILE A 467 22.85 -1.83 4.78
CA ILE A 467 22.88 -2.99 3.87
C ILE A 467 23.65 -2.71 2.57
N PHE A 468 23.90 -1.46 2.21
CA PHE A 468 24.52 -1.10 0.93
C PHE A 468 25.96 -0.57 1.01
N ASP A 469 26.50 -0.37 2.21
CA ASP A 469 27.90 0.08 2.36
C ASP A 469 28.96 -1.02 2.13
N ASP A 470 28.55 -2.29 1.95
CA ASP A 470 29.43 -3.45 1.78
C ASP A 470 29.36 -4.13 0.39
N ILE A 471 28.97 -3.42 -0.66
CA ILE A 471 29.10 -3.96 -2.03
C ILE A 471 30.30 -3.29 -2.71
N PRO A 472 31.38 -4.05 -3.00
CA PRO A 472 32.55 -3.56 -3.71
C PRO A 472 32.25 -3.17 -5.15
#